data_7098a37737c8e4598d29d142bf12e1e8
#
_entry.id   7098a37737c8e4598d29d142bf12e1e8
#
_cell.length_a   1.000
_cell.length_b   1.000
_cell.length_c   1.000
_cell.angle_alpha   90.00
_cell.angle_beta   90.00
_cell.angle_gamma   90.00
#
_symmetry.space_group_name_H-M   'P 1'
#
loop_
_entity.id
_entity.type
_entity.pdbx_description
1 polymer ?
#
loop_
_entity_poly.entity_id
_entity_poly.type
_entity_poly.pdbx_seq_one_letter_code
_entity_poly.pdbx_strand_id
1 'polypeptide(L)'
;MKIGVGITTYNAEHYFKDLYESLPLDKIDELVVVNGGDEYKGKYEKAHWIQHKKNCYPSMCRNDNLRFLQERDCDYYITLEDDMIIKDPDIFDKYIEAAEKSKIGYFCFASTSWGSGEPNNRTPELELQYSKDVTVCLYPNMCNEFTFKTKKCLEETGLYDHNFRYIFDVENVYRISQTKHIPAFWYFPDIKNSDNLIINHPETQTRINEGGARDKKLVDEYKMFYNKHGDNIQTIPKMTKQQVKEIIYENSNSN
;
A
#
# COMPACT_ATOMS: atom_id res chain seq x y z
N MET A 1 11.00 5.38 -17.81
CA MET A 1 10.60 4.91 -16.47
C MET A 1 10.41 6.13 -15.59
N LYS A 2 9.23 6.32 -15.04
CA LYS A 2 8.86 7.49 -14.24
C LYS A 2 8.25 7.04 -12.91
N ILE A 3 8.84 7.43 -11.79
CA ILE A 3 8.44 7.05 -10.44
C ILE A 3 7.63 8.17 -9.81
N GLY A 4 6.39 7.87 -9.45
CA GLY A 4 5.51 8.78 -8.72
C GLY A 4 5.34 8.34 -7.27
N VAL A 5 5.54 9.26 -6.34
CA VAL A 5 5.35 9.05 -4.91
C VAL A 5 4.24 9.95 -4.38
N GLY A 6 3.25 9.37 -3.74
CA GLY A 6 2.15 10.07 -3.10
C GLY A 6 2.16 9.84 -1.59
N ILE A 7 2.16 10.92 -0.81
CA ILE A 7 2.14 10.85 0.65
C ILE A 7 0.81 11.39 1.15
N THR A 8 0.18 10.64 2.06
CA THR A 8 -1.02 11.08 2.76
C THR A 8 -0.66 11.47 4.18
N THR A 9 -1.09 12.67 4.60
CA THR A 9 -0.78 13.18 5.93
C THR A 9 -1.98 13.88 6.57
N TYR A 10 -2.03 13.87 7.93
CA TYR A 10 -3.06 14.53 8.71
C TYR A 10 -2.54 14.94 10.08
N ASN A 11 -2.32 16.25 10.31
CA ASN A 11 -1.88 16.83 11.58
C ASN A 11 -0.63 16.17 12.20
N ALA A 12 0.29 15.70 11.38
CA ALA A 12 1.46 14.95 11.78
C ALA A 12 2.76 15.50 11.15
N GLU A 13 2.92 16.85 11.13
CA GLU A 13 4.06 17.51 10.47
C GLU A 13 5.42 16.97 10.93
N HIS A 14 5.56 16.61 12.20
CA HIS A 14 6.82 16.08 12.73
C HIS A 14 7.18 14.71 12.14
N TYR A 15 6.22 13.79 12.02
CA TYR A 15 6.43 12.51 11.35
C TYR A 15 6.68 12.69 9.85
N PHE A 16 5.85 13.53 9.21
CA PHE A 16 6.02 13.85 7.79
C PHE A 16 7.41 14.43 7.50
N LYS A 17 7.94 15.28 8.38
CA LYS A 17 9.28 15.84 8.23
C LYS A 17 10.34 14.74 8.19
N ASP A 18 10.28 13.79 9.12
CA ASP A 18 11.25 12.70 9.21
C ASP A 18 11.14 11.76 7.99
N LEU A 19 9.91 11.47 7.53
CA LEU A 19 9.71 10.77 6.26
C LEU A 19 10.33 11.54 5.10
N TYR A 20 10.00 12.83 4.95
CA TYR A 20 10.48 13.65 3.83
C TYR A 20 12.02 13.71 3.77
N GLU A 21 12.67 13.86 4.92
CA GLU A 21 14.14 13.87 5.05
C GLU A 21 14.78 12.51 4.72
N SER A 22 14.03 11.41 4.89
CA SER A 22 14.49 10.05 4.57
C SER A 22 14.25 9.64 3.11
N LEU A 23 13.43 10.38 2.35
CA LEU A 23 13.12 10.03 0.96
C LEU A 23 14.34 10.14 0.04
N PRO A 24 14.57 9.17 -0.86
CA PRO A 24 15.55 9.28 -1.94
C PRO A 24 15.03 10.22 -3.04
N LEU A 25 15.01 11.52 -2.75
CA LEU A 25 14.37 12.54 -3.60
C LEU A 25 14.95 12.62 -5.02
N ASP A 26 16.18 12.18 -5.23
CA ASP A 26 16.84 12.11 -6.53
C ASP A 26 16.30 10.99 -7.43
N LYS A 27 15.62 9.99 -6.84
CA LYS A 27 14.99 8.87 -7.54
C LYS A 27 13.49 9.08 -7.80
N ILE A 28 12.93 10.16 -7.30
CA ILE A 28 11.49 10.47 -7.43
C ILE A 28 11.31 11.51 -8.54
N ASP A 29 10.57 11.12 -9.58
CA ASP A 29 10.22 12.02 -10.69
C ASP A 29 9.08 12.97 -10.32
N GLU A 30 8.05 12.43 -9.63
CA GLU A 30 6.89 13.21 -9.17
C GLU A 30 6.60 12.91 -7.70
N LEU A 31 6.58 13.93 -6.87
CA LEU A 31 6.22 13.83 -5.46
C LEU A 31 5.00 14.69 -5.17
N VAL A 32 3.94 14.07 -4.68
CA VAL A 32 2.72 14.74 -4.25
C VAL A 32 2.40 14.43 -2.80
N VAL A 33 1.98 15.45 -2.06
CA VAL A 33 1.54 15.33 -0.67
C VAL A 33 0.11 15.80 -0.56
N VAL A 34 -0.78 14.92 -0.11
CA VAL A 34 -2.17 15.29 0.18
C VAL A 34 -2.33 15.44 1.69
N ASN A 35 -2.56 16.66 2.13
CA ASN A 35 -2.77 16.99 3.53
C ASN A 35 -4.27 17.20 3.82
N GLY A 36 -4.80 16.32 4.67
CA GLY A 36 -6.20 16.40 5.14
C GLY A 36 -6.38 17.24 6.41
N GLY A 37 -5.30 17.76 6.99
CA GLY A 37 -5.26 18.48 8.25
C GLY A 37 -4.88 19.95 8.12
N ASP A 38 -4.27 20.49 9.17
CA ASP A 38 -3.78 21.86 9.21
C ASP A 38 -2.59 22.04 8.26
N GLU A 39 -2.41 23.27 7.76
CA GLU A 39 -1.31 23.61 6.87
C GLU A 39 0.03 23.50 7.61
N TYR A 40 1.01 22.83 6.98
CA TYR A 40 2.33 22.64 7.55
C TYR A 40 3.19 23.89 7.38
N LYS A 41 4.07 24.15 8.35
CA LYS A 41 4.96 25.32 8.40
C LYS A 41 6.29 25.09 7.72
N GLY A 42 6.70 23.82 7.57
CA GLY A 42 7.94 23.43 6.91
C GLY A 42 7.96 23.75 5.41
N LYS A 43 9.18 23.89 4.86
CA LYS A 43 9.38 24.05 3.41
C LYS A 43 9.79 22.70 2.82
N TYR A 44 8.98 22.20 1.91
CA TYR A 44 9.16 20.91 1.25
C TYR A 44 9.14 21.10 -0.26
N GLU A 45 10.21 21.71 -0.80
CA GLU A 45 10.26 22.34 -2.13
C GLU A 45 10.03 21.36 -3.30
N LYS A 46 10.37 20.08 -3.15
CA LYS A 46 10.15 19.07 -4.21
C LYS A 46 8.73 18.51 -4.24
N ALA A 47 7.92 18.78 -3.24
CA ALA A 47 6.59 18.23 -3.14
C ALA A 47 5.53 19.15 -3.76
N HIS A 48 4.67 18.58 -4.59
CA HIS A 48 3.40 19.22 -4.95
C HIS A 48 2.40 19.01 -3.81
N TRP A 49 1.77 20.09 -3.33
CA TRP A 49 0.84 20.03 -2.21
C TRP A 49 -0.60 20.13 -2.66
N ILE A 50 -1.43 19.20 -2.18
CA ILE A 50 -2.88 19.24 -2.27
C ILE A 50 -3.41 19.42 -0.85
N GLN A 51 -3.86 20.62 -0.52
CA GLN A 51 -4.39 20.96 0.80
C GLN A 51 -5.91 20.86 0.80
N HIS A 52 -6.47 19.99 1.65
CA HIS A 52 -7.90 19.93 1.87
C HIS A 52 -8.31 20.89 2.99
N LYS A 53 -9.48 21.55 2.81
CA LYS A 53 -10.07 22.46 3.82
C LYS A 53 -10.72 21.72 4.99
N LYS A 54 -10.95 20.43 4.86
CA LYS A 54 -11.56 19.57 5.87
C LYS A 54 -10.89 18.21 5.79
N ASN A 55 -10.90 17.48 6.92
CA ASN A 55 -10.40 16.12 6.95
C ASN A 55 -11.01 15.29 5.81
N CYS A 56 -10.17 14.89 4.88
CA CYS A 56 -10.49 13.86 3.88
C CYS A 56 -10.01 12.52 4.43
N TYR A 57 -10.86 11.51 4.31
CA TYR A 57 -10.48 10.17 4.74
C TYR A 57 -9.30 9.63 3.91
N PRO A 58 -8.53 8.68 4.44
CA PRO A 58 -7.34 8.16 3.76
C PRO A 58 -7.59 7.71 2.32
N SER A 59 -8.74 7.07 2.04
CA SER A 59 -9.11 6.64 0.69
C SER A 59 -9.22 7.80 -0.31
N MET A 60 -9.76 8.95 0.11
CA MET A 60 -9.86 10.14 -0.75
C MET A 60 -8.48 10.76 -0.98
N CYS A 61 -7.70 10.92 0.09
CA CYS A 61 -6.36 11.49 -0.02
C CYS A 61 -5.44 10.63 -0.90
N ARG A 62 -5.51 9.31 -0.76
CA ARG A 62 -4.77 8.39 -1.64
C ARG A 62 -5.23 8.47 -3.10
N ASN A 63 -6.54 8.65 -3.34
CA ASN A 63 -7.06 8.84 -4.68
C ASN A 63 -6.57 10.13 -5.33
N ASP A 64 -6.47 11.22 -4.57
CA ASP A 64 -5.94 12.48 -5.08
C ASP A 64 -4.44 12.37 -5.40
N ASN A 65 -3.67 11.66 -4.56
CA ASN A 65 -2.30 11.29 -4.89
C ASN A 65 -2.22 10.52 -6.22
N LEU A 66 -3.01 9.45 -6.35
CA LEU A 66 -2.96 8.60 -7.54
C LEU A 66 -3.42 9.32 -8.79
N ARG A 67 -4.48 10.16 -8.74
CA ARG A 67 -4.91 10.99 -9.88
C ARG A 67 -3.83 11.95 -10.33
N PHE A 68 -3.22 12.67 -9.39
CA PHE A 68 -2.13 13.57 -9.68
C PHE A 68 -0.97 12.86 -10.41
N LEU A 69 -0.59 11.68 -9.93
CA LEU A 69 0.48 10.89 -10.53
C LEU A 69 0.09 10.28 -11.88
N GLN A 70 -1.18 9.88 -12.07
CA GLN A 70 -1.71 9.43 -13.36
C GLN A 70 -1.69 10.54 -14.41
N GLU A 71 -2.09 11.77 -14.06
CA GLU A 71 -2.05 12.93 -14.95
C GLU A 71 -0.62 13.27 -15.41
N ARG A 72 0.38 12.80 -14.67
CA ARG A 72 1.81 12.98 -15.00
C ARG A 72 2.44 11.76 -15.67
N ASP A 73 1.62 10.78 -16.02
CA ASP A 73 2.02 9.58 -16.76
C ASP A 73 3.16 8.80 -16.07
N CYS A 74 3.05 8.60 -14.75
CA CYS A 74 3.99 7.77 -14.02
C CYS A 74 3.84 6.29 -14.40
N ASP A 75 4.95 5.55 -14.42
CA ASP A 75 4.98 4.10 -14.68
C ASP A 75 4.75 3.29 -13.41
N TYR A 76 5.21 3.83 -12.27
CA TYR A 76 5.11 3.23 -10.95
C TYR A 76 4.53 4.22 -9.96
N TYR A 77 3.62 3.73 -9.14
CA TYR A 77 2.87 4.50 -8.14
C TYR A 77 3.20 3.96 -6.75
N ILE A 78 3.80 4.79 -5.92
CA ILE A 78 4.13 4.47 -4.55
C ILE A 78 3.28 5.36 -3.65
N THR A 79 2.55 4.78 -2.71
CA THR A 79 1.83 5.56 -1.70
C THR A 79 2.35 5.24 -0.31
N LEU A 80 2.54 6.29 0.48
CA LEU A 80 3.10 6.26 1.83
C LEU A 80 2.16 6.95 2.83
N GLU A 81 2.13 6.45 4.05
CA GLU A 81 1.65 7.19 5.21
C GLU A 81 2.78 8.05 5.78
N ASP A 82 2.43 9.12 6.48
CA ASP A 82 3.38 10.14 6.95
C ASP A 82 4.31 9.67 8.09
N ASP A 83 3.99 8.55 8.70
CA ASP A 83 4.72 7.95 9.83
C ASP A 83 5.70 6.83 9.40
N MET A 84 6.14 6.85 8.16
CA MET A 84 7.15 5.92 7.63
C MET A 84 8.53 6.57 7.63
N ILE A 85 9.59 5.75 7.70
CA ILE A 85 10.99 6.17 7.50
C ILE A 85 11.65 5.23 6.49
N ILE A 86 12.19 5.81 5.42
CA ILE A 86 12.98 5.08 4.42
C ILE A 86 14.41 4.93 4.93
N LYS A 87 14.88 3.70 5.06
CA LYS A 87 16.25 3.39 5.50
C LYS A 87 17.19 3.09 4.34
N ASP A 88 16.65 2.59 3.24
CA ASP A 88 17.43 2.22 2.08
C ASP A 88 17.06 3.11 0.89
N PRO A 89 17.99 3.92 0.36
CA PRO A 89 17.70 4.80 -0.77
C PRO A 89 17.37 4.04 -2.06
N ASP A 90 17.67 2.75 -2.15
CA ASP A 90 17.39 1.91 -3.32
C ASP A 90 16.06 1.17 -3.22
N ILE A 91 15.22 1.49 -2.24
CA ILE A 91 13.96 0.79 -1.97
C ILE A 91 13.05 0.74 -3.20
N PHE A 92 12.92 1.84 -3.93
CA PHE A 92 12.02 1.93 -5.09
C PHE A 92 12.52 1.06 -6.24
N ASP A 93 13.83 1.07 -6.49
CA ASP A 93 14.45 0.22 -7.52
C ASP A 93 14.24 -1.27 -7.21
N LYS A 94 14.31 -1.65 -5.92
CA LYS A 94 14.08 -3.03 -5.49
C LYS A 94 12.64 -3.49 -5.72
N TYR A 95 11.65 -2.63 -5.45
CA TYR A 95 10.24 -2.95 -5.76
C TYR A 95 9.99 -3.01 -7.26
N ILE A 96 10.58 -2.10 -8.03
CA ILE A 96 10.50 -2.12 -9.50
C ILE A 96 11.09 -3.41 -10.04
N GLU A 97 12.31 -3.77 -9.62
CA GLU A 97 12.96 -5.00 -10.06
C GLU A 97 12.14 -6.25 -9.68
N ALA A 98 11.57 -6.25 -8.47
CA ALA A 98 10.67 -7.33 -8.03
C ALA A 98 9.43 -7.42 -8.93
N ALA A 99 8.78 -6.30 -9.26
CA ALA A 99 7.62 -6.26 -10.13
C ALA A 99 7.95 -6.73 -11.56
N GLU A 100 9.07 -6.28 -12.11
CA GLU A 100 9.49 -6.64 -13.46
C GLU A 100 9.82 -8.14 -13.59
N LYS A 101 10.50 -8.71 -12.58
CA LYS A 101 10.88 -10.13 -12.59
C LYS A 101 9.73 -11.07 -12.24
N SER A 102 8.88 -10.69 -11.27
CA SER A 102 7.79 -11.54 -10.82
C SER A 102 6.51 -11.39 -11.64
N LYS A 103 6.36 -10.29 -12.39
CA LYS A 103 5.11 -9.84 -13.03
C LYS A 103 3.98 -9.53 -12.03
N ILE A 104 4.29 -9.47 -10.75
CA ILE A 104 3.37 -9.00 -9.72
C ILE A 104 3.27 -7.47 -9.84
N GLY A 105 2.05 -6.97 -9.98
CA GLY A 105 1.81 -5.53 -10.20
C GLY A 105 1.51 -4.74 -8.93
N TYR A 106 1.38 -5.41 -7.79
CA TYR A 106 1.06 -4.79 -6.51
C TYR A 106 1.90 -5.38 -5.39
N PHE A 107 2.46 -4.52 -4.55
CA PHE A 107 3.15 -4.89 -3.32
C PHE A 107 2.67 -4.02 -2.17
N CYS A 108 2.69 -4.55 -0.95
CA CYS A 108 2.38 -3.80 0.26
C CYS A 108 3.31 -4.19 1.40
N PHE A 109 3.72 -3.17 2.15
CA PHE A 109 4.49 -3.35 3.37
C PHE A 109 3.60 -3.12 4.58
N ALA A 110 3.77 -3.96 5.59
CA ALA A 110 3.14 -3.80 6.90
C ALA A 110 4.17 -4.01 8.00
N SER A 111 4.30 -3.04 8.89
CA SER A 111 5.16 -3.15 10.07
C SER A 111 4.47 -3.84 11.23
N THR A 112 3.14 -3.84 11.26
CA THR A 112 2.33 -4.41 12.34
C THR A 112 1.34 -5.44 11.81
N SER A 113 1.00 -6.44 12.64
CA SER A 113 -0.10 -7.34 12.30
C SER A 113 -1.43 -6.61 12.43
N TRP A 114 -2.28 -6.72 11.40
CA TRP A 114 -3.57 -6.05 11.37
C TRP A 114 -4.41 -6.40 12.61
N GLY A 115 -4.77 -5.38 13.39
CA GLY A 115 -5.66 -5.48 14.55
C GLY A 115 -5.04 -5.88 15.87
N SER A 116 -3.76 -6.28 15.94
CA SER A 116 -3.14 -6.69 17.21
C SER A 116 -2.32 -5.59 17.89
N GLY A 117 -1.83 -4.59 17.14
CA GLY A 117 -0.88 -3.60 17.65
C GLY A 117 0.50 -4.19 18.03
N GLU A 118 0.69 -5.48 17.87
CA GLU A 118 1.95 -6.15 18.13
C GLU A 118 2.91 -6.00 16.96
N PRO A 119 4.22 -5.91 17.21
CA PRO A 119 5.22 -5.95 16.15
C PRO A 119 4.97 -7.15 15.25
N ASN A 120 4.95 -6.92 13.96
CA ASN A 120 4.65 -7.97 13.01
C ASN A 120 5.75 -9.04 13.04
N ASN A 121 5.42 -10.20 13.60
CA ASN A 121 6.26 -11.37 13.39
C ASN A 121 6.04 -11.80 11.93
N ARG A 122 6.74 -11.12 11.01
CA ARG A 122 6.55 -11.25 9.56
C ARG A 122 7.09 -12.59 9.06
N THR A 123 6.30 -13.63 9.31
CA THR A 123 6.58 -14.95 8.74
C THR A 123 5.80 -15.09 7.44
N PRO A 124 6.48 -15.14 6.27
CA PRO A 124 5.79 -15.33 5.01
C PRO A 124 5.18 -16.73 4.91
N GLU A 125 4.02 -16.82 4.29
CA GLU A 125 3.39 -18.09 3.91
C GLU A 125 4.17 -18.80 2.79
N LEU A 126 4.71 -18.02 1.86
CA LEU A 126 5.52 -18.48 0.74
C LEU A 126 6.66 -17.51 0.48
N GLU A 127 7.81 -18.05 0.12
CA GLU A 127 8.92 -17.32 -0.47
C GLU A 127 9.12 -17.80 -1.91
N LEU A 128 9.22 -16.86 -2.85
CA LEU A 128 9.33 -17.10 -4.28
C LEU A 128 10.59 -16.42 -4.79
N GLN A 129 11.60 -17.19 -5.12
CA GLN A 129 12.86 -16.67 -5.64
C GLN A 129 12.80 -16.54 -7.16
N TYR A 130 12.92 -15.32 -7.68
CA TYR A 130 12.90 -15.00 -9.11
C TYR A 130 14.32 -14.79 -9.69
N SER A 131 15.27 -14.40 -8.84
CA SER A 131 16.69 -14.32 -9.19
C SER A 131 17.52 -14.43 -7.92
N LYS A 132 18.87 -14.34 -8.05
CA LYS A 132 19.77 -14.33 -6.89
C LYS A 132 19.41 -13.23 -5.89
N ASP A 133 18.98 -12.08 -6.39
CA ASP A 133 18.80 -10.86 -5.61
C ASP A 133 17.31 -10.52 -5.38
N VAL A 134 16.39 -11.19 -6.08
CA VAL A 134 14.95 -10.93 -5.98
C VAL A 134 14.20 -12.12 -5.42
N THR A 135 13.68 -11.94 -4.22
CA THR A 135 12.74 -12.85 -3.57
C THR A 135 11.49 -12.08 -3.18
N VAL A 136 10.33 -12.56 -3.63
CA VAL A 136 9.02 -12.07 -3.20
C VAL A 136 8.49 -12.97 -2.10
N CYS A 137 8.04 -12.36 -1.03
CA CYS A 137 7.42 -13.01 0.12
C CYS A 137 5.91 -12.75 0.09
N LEU A 138 5.10 -13.78 0.30
CA LEU A 138 3.66 -13.68 0.38
C LEU A 138 3.22 -13.82 1.84
N TYR A 139 2.61 -12.78 2.38
CA TYR A 139 2.19 -12.69 3.78
C TYR A 139 0.69 -12.90 3.93
N PRO A 140 0.23 -13.48 5.07
CA PRO A 140 -1.20 -13.70 5.31
C PRO A 140 -1.92 -12.43 5.76
N ASN A 141 -1.17 -11.43 6.21
CA ASN A 141 -1.70 -10.17 6.71
C ASN A 141 -1.29 -9.01 5.80
N MET A 142 -2.20 -8.08 5.66
CA MET A 142 -2.03 -6.89 4.85
C MET A 142 -2.04 -5.65 5.74
N CYS A 143 -1.16 -4.71 5.47
CA CYS A 143 -1.29 -3.33 5.90
C CYS A 143 -0.76 -2.44 4.76
N ASN A 144 -1.37 -1.29 4.55
CA ASN A 144 -1.07 -0.44 3.40
C ASN A 144 -0.36 0.86 3.81
N GLU A 145 0.52 0.80 4.78
CA GLU A 145 1.36 1.94 5.19
C GLU A 145 2.28 2.37 4.04
N PHE A 146 2.76 1.38 3.31
CA PHE A 146 3.45 1.54 2.03
C PHE A 146 2.77 0.65 1.00
N THR A 147 2.44 1.19 -0.18
CA THR A 147 1.99 0.40 -1.32
C THR A 147 2.75 0.77 -2.58
N PHE A 148 3.00 -0.22 -3.42
CA PHE A 148 3.56 -0.09 -4.74
C PHE A 148 2.60 -0.66 -5.77
N LYS A 149 2.35 0.08 -6.86
CA LYS A 149 1.54 -0.38 -8.00
C LYS A 149 2.24 -0.07 -9.31
N THR A 150 2.21 -1.01 -10.23
CA THR A 150 2.56 -0.72 -11.63
C THR A 150 1.41 0.05 -12.30
N LYS A 151 1.72 0.81 -13.36
CA LYS A 151 0.72 1.51 -14.17
C LYS A 151 -0.41 0.57 -14.61
N LYS A 152 -0.05 -0.59 -15.15
CA LYS A 152 -1.02 -1.60 -15.56
C LYS A 152 -1.92 -2.05 -14.42
N CYS A 153 -1.38 -2.28 -13.23
CA CYS A 153 -2.18 -2.65 -12.05
C CYS A 153 -3.20 -1.55 -11.71
N LEU A 154 -2.77 -0.29 -11.69
CA LEU A 154 -3.67 0.82 -11.37
C LEU A 154 -4.75 1.02 -12.45
N GLU A 155 -4.40 0.87 -13.72
CA GLU A 155 -5.35 0.98 -14.85
C GLU A 155 -6.42 -0.13 -14.81
N GLU A 156 -6.03 -1.37 -14.51
CA GLU A 156 -6.96 -2.51 -14.47
C GLU A 156 -7.83 -2.54 -13.21
N THR A 157 -7.31 -2.07 -12.07
CA THR A 157 -8.01 -2.16 -10.78
C THR A 157 -8.66 -0.85 -10.35
N GLY A 158 -8.23 0.27 -10.91
CA GLY A 158 -8.74 1.60 -10.60
C GLY A 158 -8.33 2.12 -9.22
N LEU A 159 -8.93 3.22 -8.86
CA LEU A 159 -8.71 3.94 -7.61
C LEU A 159 -9.40 3.23 -6.42
N TYR A 160 -9.10 3.66 -5.20
CA TYR A 160 -9.82 3.21 -4.00
C TYR A 160 -11.29 3.63 -4.04
N ASP A 161 -12.18 2.76 -3.57
CA ASP A 161 -13.58 3.13 -3.40
C ASP A 161 -13.74 3.96 -2.11
N HIS A 162 -14.03 5.24 -2.26
CA HIS A 162 -14.16 6.19 -1.17
C HIS A 162 -15.42 6.00 -0.30
N ASN A 163 -16.33 5.11 -0.70
CA ASN A 163 -17.45 4.72 0.15
C ASN A 163 -17.00 3.88 1.34
N PHE A 164 -15.86 3.20 1.22
CA PHE A 164 -15.22 2.48 2.32
C PHE A 164 -14.22 3.41 3.03
N ARG A 165 -14.36 3.53 4.35
CA ARG A 165 -13.49 4.37 5.21
C ARG A 165 -12.51 3.57 6.02
N TYR A 166 -12.91 2.38 6.45
CA TYR A 166 -12.16 1.52 7.36
C TYR A 166 -11.55 0.30 6.66
N ILE A 167 -12.20 -0.17 5.58
CA ILE A 167 -11.74 -1.32 4.82
C ILE A 167 -11.46 -0.98 3.34
N PHE A 168 -11.22 0.30 3.04
CA PHE A 168 -10.94 0.75 1.67
C PHE A 168 -9.73 0.07 1.04
N ASP A 169 -8.73 -0.22 1.85
CA ASP A 169 -7.52 -0.93 1.49
C ASP A 169 -7.81 -2.42 1.24
N VAL A 170 -8.57 -3.05 2.11
CA VAL A 170 -9.00 -4.46 1.97
C VAL A 170 -9.85 -4.62 0.71
N GLU A 171 -10.80 -3.69 0.46
CA GLU A 171 -11.62 -3.68 -0.75
C GLU A 171 -10.78 -3.52 -2.01
N ASN A 172 -9.80 -2.62 -1.99
CA ASN A 172 -8.90 -2.43 -3.11
C ASN A 172 -8.08 -3.68 -3.42
N VAL A 173 -7.49 -4.30 -2.40
CA VAL A 173 -6.70 -5.52 -2.57
C VAL A 173 -7.57 -6.71 -2.96
N TYR A 174 -8.82 -6.78 -2.51
CA TYR A 174 -9.77 -7.76 -3.01
C TYR A 174 -9.96 -7.63 -4.54
N ARG A 175 -10.19 -6.41 -5.06
CA ARG A 175 -10.29 -6.18 -6.52
C ARG A 175 -8.99 -6.55 -7.24
N ILE A 176 -7.84 -6.21 -6.67
CA ILE A 176 -6.53 -6.60 -7.22
C ILE A 176 -6.39 -8.12 -7.25
N SER A 177 -6.90 -8.85 -6.25
CA SER A 177 -6.84 -10.30 -6.22
C SER A 177 -7.72 -11.01 -7.27
N GLN A 178 -8.66 -10.29 -7.88
CA GLN A 178 -9.44 -10.79 -9.01
C GLN A 178 -8.71 -10.62 -10.35
N THR A 179 -7.50 -10.10 -10.31
CA THR A 179 -6.62 -9.91 -11.46
C THR A 179 -5.39 -10.83 -11.35
N LYS A 180 -4.41 -10.63 -12.25
CA LYS A 180 -3.12 -11.33 -12.19
C LYS A 180 -2.03 -10.54 -11.42
N HIS A 181 -2.37 -9.40 -10.82
CA HIS A 181 -1.40 -8.52 -10.15
C HIS A 181 -1.00 -8.98 -8.76
N ILE A 182 -1.79 -9.83 -8.11
CA ILE A 182 -1.39 -10.66 -6.97
C ILE A 182 -1.92 -12.07 -7.19
N PRO A 183 -1.30 -13.10 -6.58
CA PRO A 183 -1.68 -14.48 -6.87
C PRO A 183 -3.04 -14.86 -6.30
N ALA A 184 -3.39 -14.37 -5.11
CA ALA A 184 -4.66 -14.64 -4.45
C ALA A 184 -4.88 -13.73 -3.24
N PHE A 185 -6.13 -13.55 -2.83
CA PHE A 185 -6.46 -12.94 -1.54
C PHE A 185 -5.89 -13.82 -0.40
N TRP A 186 -5.44 -13.23 0.69
CA TRP A 186 -4.67 -13.83 1.79
C TRP A 186 -3.21 -14.20 1.46
N TYR A 187 -2.68 -13.77 0.29
CA TYR A 187 -1.29 -13.92 -0.09
C TYR A 187 -0.77 -12.58 -0.62
N PHE A 188 -0.48 -11.66 0.33
CA PHE A 188 -0.12 -10.29 0.04
C PHE A 188 1.38 -10.18 -0.22
N PRO A 189 1.78 -9.72 -1.42
CA PRO A 189 3.18 -9.71 -1.80
C PRO A 189 3.95 -8.54 -1.18
N ASP A 190 5.17 -8.85 -0.77
CA ASP A 190 6.19 -7.88 -0.40
C ASP A 190 7.58 -8.41 -0.80
N ILE A 191 8.59 -7.55 -0.85
CA ILE A 191 9.96 -7.98 -1.08
C ILE A 191 10.56 -8.54 0.22
N LYS A 192 11.50 -9.49 0.09
CA LYS A 192 12.16 -10.10 1.25
C LYS A 192 12.95 -9.04 2.04
N ASN A 193 12.83 -9.08 3.37
CA ASN A 193 13.52 -8.17 4.31
C ASN A 193 13.18 -6.68 4.10
N SER A 194 11.99 -6.35 3.63
CA SER A 194 11.53 -4.97 3.47
C SER A 194 11.57 -4.16 4.77
N ASP A 195 11.43 -4.80 5.93
CA ASP A 195 11.60 -4.23 7.27
C ASP A 195 13.02 -3.71 7.58
N ASN A 196 14.02 -4.10 6.79
CA ASN A 196 15.34 -3.47 6.81
C ASN A 196 15.45 -2.23 5.91
N LEU A 197 14.47 -2.01 5.03
CA LEU A 197 14.49 -0.97 4.01
C LEU A 197 13.56 0.20 4.37
N ILE A 198 12.46 -0.11 5.07
CA ILE A 198 11.45 0.85 5.50
C ILE A 198 10.89 0.42 6.86
N ILE A 199 10.64 1.38 7.73
CA ILE A 199 10.03 1.14 9.04
C ILE A 199 8.99 2.20 9.35
N ASN A 200 8.09 1.90 10.29
CA ASN A 200 7.26 2.93 10.92
C ASN A 200 8.10 3.79 11.83
N HIS A 201 7.69 5.04 11.95
CA HIS A 201 8.31 5.96 12.90
C HIS A 201 8.18 5.39 14.34
N PRO A 202 9.26 5.32 15.11
CA PRO A 202 9.26 4.66 16.42
C PRO A 202 8.33 5.32 17.44
N GLU A 203 7.96 6.58 17.21
CA GLU A 203 7.05 7.35 18.08
C GLU A 203 5.61 7.32 17.60
N THR A 204 5.29 6.56 16.53
CA THR A 204 3.91 6.48 16.02
C THR A 204 2.99 5.98 17.13
N GLN A 205 2.06 6.82 17.50
CA GLN A 205 1.03 6.43 18.46
C GLN A 205 0.04 5.51 17.76
N THR A 206 -0.15 4.34 18.31
CA THR A 206 -1.27 3.46 17.97
C THR A 206 -2.55 4.28 17.94
N ARG A 207 -3.27 4.20 16.82
CA ARG A 207 -4.49 4.95 16.53
C ARG A 207 -5.38 5.09 17.78
N ILE A 208 -5.83 6.29 18.04
CA ILE A 208 -6.84 6.58 19.08
C ILE A 208 -8.01 5.62 18.83
N ASN A 209 -8.27 4.80 19.81
CA ASN A 209 -9.32 3.80 19.75
C ASN A 209 -10.67 4.55 19.71
N GLU A 210 -11.31 4.63 18.53
CA GLU A 210 -12.63 5.27 18.37
C GLU A 210 -13.74 4.52 19.13
N GLY A 211 -13.39 3.42 19.81
CA GLY A 211 -14.31 2.62 20.62
C GLY A 211 -15.41 1.94 19.81
N GLY A 212 -16.49 1.56 20.46
CA GLY A 212 -17.60 0.81 19.85
C GLY A 212 -18.31 1.49 18.67
N ALA A 213 -18.10 2.78 18.43
CA ALA A 213 -18.61 3.46 17.24
C ALA A 213 -17.89 3.01 15.96
N ARG A 214 -16.59 2.69 16.04
CA ARG A 214 -15.81 2.12 14.93
C ARG A 214 -16.31 0.74 14.57
N ASP A 215 -16.56 -0.10 15.58
CA ASP A 215 -16.99 -1.49 15.35
C ASP A 215 -18.32 -1.55 14.60
N LYS A 216 -19.28 -0.68 14.94
CA LYS A 216 -20.55 -0.60 14.22
C LYS A 216 -20.36 -0.19 12.75
N LYS A 217 -19.55 0.83 12.50
CA LYS A 217 -19.26 1.30 11.14
C LYS A 217 -18.54 0.23 10.31
N LEU A 218 -17.62 -0.52 10.94
CA LEU A 218 -16.92 -1.63 10.31
C LEU A 218 -17.88 -2.74 9.88
N VAL A 219 -18.85 -3.09 10.74
CA VAL A 219 -19.90 -4.06 10.38
C VAL A 219 -20.74 -3.59 9.20
N ASP A 220 -21.07 -2.29 9.13
CA ASP A 220 -21.83 -1.74 8.02
C ASP A 220 -20.99 -1.77 6.71
N GLU A 221 -19.69 -1.50 6.77
CA GLU A 221 -18.80 -1.61 5.61
C GLU A 221 -18.63 -3.07 5.15
N TYR A 222 -18.61 -4.06 6.03
CA TYR A 222 -18.63 -5.48 5.64
C TYR A 222 -19.92 -5.85 4.89
N LYS A 223 -21.07 -5.31 5.30
CA LYS A 223 -22.32 -5.49 4.56
C LYS A 223 -22.28 -4.81 3.18
N MET A 224 -21.72 -3.59 3.13
CA MET A 224 -21.53 -2.89 1.86
C MET A 224 -20.62 -3.68 0.92
N PHE A 225 -19.54 -4.25 1.44
CA PHE A 225 -18.63 -5.10 0.69
C PHE A 225 -19.37 -6.33 0.12
N TYR A 226 -20.13 -7.04 0.96
CA TYR A 226 -20.94 -8.18 0.52
C TYR A 226 -21.94 -7.78 -0.58
N ASN A 227 -22.64 -6.67 -0.41
CA ASN A 227 -23.60 -6.19 -1.40
C ASN A 227 -22.94 -5.83 -2.74
N LYS A 228 -21.70 -5.35 -2.70
CA LYS A 228 -20.95 -4.95 -3.90
C LYS A 228 -20.33 -6.14 -4.63
N HIS A 229 -19.77 -7.07 -3.90
CA HIS A 229 -18.91 -8.14 -4.44
C HIS A 229 -19.55 -9.54 -4.38
N GLY A 230 -20.60 -9.74 -3.60
CA GLY A 230 -21.19 -11.05 -3.36
C GLY A 230 -20.44 -11.94 -2.39
N ASP A 231 -19.27 -11.50 -1.92
CA ASP A 231 -18.39 -12.22 -1.01
C ASP A 231 -18.38 -11.61 0.39
N ASN A 232 -18.19 -12.43 1.39
CA ASN A 232 -17.95 -11.95 2.75
C ASN A 232 -16.45 -12.03 3.05
N ILE A 233 -15.83 -10.87 3.26
CA ILE A 233 -14.38 -10.75 3.55
C ILE A 233 -13.91 -11.76 4.60
N GLN A 234 -14.70 -11.95 5.67
CA GLN A 234 -14.32 -12.80 6.80
C GLN A 234 -14.32 -14.30 6.45
N THR A 235 -14.99 -14.66 5.36
CA THR A 235 -15.16 -16.06 4.93
C THR A 235 -14.60 -16.35 3.55
N ILE A 236 -13.87 -15.38 2.94
CA ILE A 236 -13.16 -15.63 1.67
C ILE A 236 -12.22 -16.83 1.86
N PRO A 237 -12.38 -17.90 1.07
CA PRO A 237 -11.55 -19.09 1.21
C PRO A 237 -10.09 -18.77 0.96
N LYS A 238 -9.22 -19.23 1.84
CA LYS A 238 -7.78 -19.16 1.60
C LYS A 238 -7.36 -20.31 0.69
N MET A 239 -6.74 -19.99 -0.43
CA MET A 239 -6.15 -21.00 -1.30
C MET A 239 -5.02 -21.76 -0.60
N THR A 240 -4.75 -22.98 -1.02
CA THR A 240 -3.56 -23.72 -0.58
C THR A 240 -2.30 -23.13 -1.20
N LYS A 241 -1.17 -23.30 -0.53
CA LYS A 241 0.14 -22.86 -1.07
C LYS A 241 0.44 -23.48 -2.44
N GLN A 242 -0.04 -24.69 -2.70
CA GLN A 242 0.14 -25.36 -3.98
C GLN A 242 -0.65 -24.68 -5.09
N GLN A 243 -1.93 -24.37 -4.88
CA GLN A 243 -2.76 -23.64 -5.83
C GLN A 243 -2.18 -22.27 -6.16
N VAL A 244 -1.67 -21.55 -5.15
CA VAL A 244 -1.01 -20.24 -5.36
C VAL A 244 0.25 -20.38 -6.23
N LYS A 245 1.07 -21.40 -6.01
CA LYS A 245 2.24 -21.67 -6.87
C LYS A 245 1.86 -21.98 -8.32
N GLU A 246 0.78 -22.72 -8.52
CA GLU A 246 0.25 -23.03 -9.85
C GLU A 246 -0.18 -21.76 -10.59
N ILE A 247 -0.93 -20.86 -9.93
CA ILE A 247 -1.33 -19.56 -10.50
C ILE A 247 -0.10 -18.71 -10.89
N ILE A 248 0.90 -18.66 -10.04
CA ILE A 248 2.13 -17.90 -10.30
C ILE A 248 2.87 -18.49 -11.49
N TYR A 249 2.99 -19.81 -11.57
CA TYR A 249 3.62 -20.50 -12.68
C TYR A 249 2.90 -20.25 -14.01
N GLU A 250 1.57 -20.35 -14.02
CA GLU A 250 0.75 -20.06 -15.20
C GLU A 250 0.91 -18.62 -15.66
N ASN A 251 0.89 -17.66 -14.74
CA ASN A 251 1.07 -16.23 -15.04
C ASN A 251 2.47 -15.93 -15.63
N SER A 252 3.50 -16.65 -15.18
CA SER A 252 4.87 -16.49 -15.68
C SER A 252 5.06 -17.04 -17.10
N ASN A 253 4.25 -18.01 -17.50
CA ASN A 253 4.34 -18.68 -18.82
C ASN A 253 3.34 -18.13 -19.86
N SER A 254 2.48 -17.19 -19.47
CA SER A 254 1.41 -16.65 -20.34
C SER A 254 1.83 -15.38 -21.12
N ASN A 255 3.13 -15.08 -21.14
CA ASN A 255 3.68 -13.88 -21.84
C ASN A 255 4.64 -14.26 -22.97
#